data_f69f0dd175162c36d27e5d34da5f74cf
#
_entry.id   f69f0dd175162c36d27e5d34da5f74cf
#
_cell.length_a   1.000
_cell.length_b   1.000
_cell.length_c   1.000
_cell.angle_alpha   90.00
_cell.angle_beta   90.00
_cell.angle_gamma   90.00
#
_symmetry.space_group_name_H-M   'P 1'
#
loop_
_entity.id
_entity.type
_entity.pdbx_description
1 polymer ?
#
loop_
_entity_poly.entity_id
_entity_poly.type
_entity_poly.pdbx_seq_one_letter_code
_entity_poly.pdbx_strand_id
1 'polypeptide(L)'
;QPFFNNRGLIDIKSIDAYLKPADNWLNDPFNFYNMDIAVDQIISNPKESPIFIHGDCDADGVSACSVLYTYLKKNGYKVFYHIPNRSNEGHSISLKTIDYAASIGSKLMITCDLGMSSFDEVKYANEKKIKTIITDHHKPLSEVPDAISIINPWIKQNENLPFKEYSGSAVALKLCHGVNNRLSLDFENIRQLMGIASIGIISDKVTIINENRLISYYGYKMITEGQNLGISILSKRLFPYLSKIDINKIIRVINMTTKLEDSNLSVKLLTSSTPVQINSYANTVIKKFRKNQTIFNSIIHSSIRQVYSQKYIEN
;
A
#
# COMPACT_ATOMS: atom_id res chain seq x y z
N GLN A 1 2.22 -26.67 17.54
CA GLN A 1 2.38 -25.90 18.80
C GLN A 1 3.45 -24.78 18.70
N PRO A 2 4.72 -25.00 18.27
CA PRO A 2 5.73 -23.91 18.25
C PRO A 2 5.31 -22.69 17.45
N PHE A 3 4.60 -22.87 16.33
CA PHE A 3 4.09 -21.78 15.49
C PHE A 3 3.15 -20.81 16.25
N PHE A 4 2.26 -21.34 17.06
CA PHE A 4 1.31 -20.54 17.84
C PHE A 4 1.99 -19.92 19.07
N ASN A 5 2.82 -20.69 19.79
CA ASN A 5 3.55 -20.19 20.95
C ASN A 5 4.45 -18.99 20.63
N ASN A 6 5.15 -19.02 19.49
CA ASN A 6 5.98 -17.91 19.03
C ASN A 6 5.18 -16.62 18.71
N ARG A 7 3.85 -16.72 18.67
CA ARG A 7 2.91 -15.60 18.47
C ARG A 7 2.12 -15.24 19.73
N GLY A 8 2.49 -15.82 20.88
CA GLY A 8 1.77 -15.61 22.13
C GLY A 8 0.38 -16.29 22.20
N LEU A 9 0.08 -17.19 21.26
CA LEU A 9 -1.19 -17.92 21.18
C LEU A 9 -1.03 -19.24 21.96
N ILE A 10 -1.33 -19.21 23.27
CA ILE A 10 -1.05 -20.32 24.18
C ILE A 10 -2.27 -21.16 24.55
N ASP A 11 -3.47 -20.65 24.36
CA ASP A 11 -4.74 -21.31 24.66
C ASP A 11 -5.57 -21.58 23.40
N ILE A 12 -6.50 -22.54 23.49
CA ILE A 12 -7.35 -22.94 22.36
C ILE A 12 -8.18 -21.80 21.84
N LYS A 13 -8.71 -20.94 22.72
CA LYS A 13 -9.56 -19.80 22.32
C LYS A 13 -8.79 -18.78 21.49
N SER A 14 -7.57 -18.42 21.88
CA SER A 14 -6.71 -17.51 21.12
C SER A 14 -6.28 -18.13 19.79
N ILE A 15 -6.02 -19.44 19.74
CA ILE A 15 -5.70 -20.17 18.50
C ILE A 15 -6.90 -20.19 17.56
N ASP A 16 -8.09 -20.51 18.04
CA ASP A 16 -9.31 -20.53 17.21
C ASP A 16 -9.64 -19.13 16.66
N ALA A 17 -9.53 -18.11 17.50
CA ALA A 17 -9.71 -16.73 17.07
C ALA A 17 -8.68 -16.32 16.00
N TYR A 18 -7.42 -16.73 16.13
CA TYR A 18 -6.38 -16.50 15.12
C TYR A 18 -6.67 -17.24 13.81
N LEU A 19 -7.18 -18.46 13.88
CA LEU A 19 -7.51 -19.27 12.69
C LEU A 19 -8.75 -18.75 11.97
N LYS A 20 -9.71 -18.20 12.70
CA LYS A 20 -10.98 -17.67 12.19
C LYS A 20 -11.23 -16.26 12.76
N PRO A 21 -10.43 -15.26 12.34
CA PRO A 21 -10.60 -13.91 12.85
C PRO A 21 -11.97 -13.34 12.47
N ALA A 22 -12.60 -12.62 13.41
CA ALA A 22 -13.89 -12.00 13.22
C ALA A 22 -13.72 -10.47 12.96
N ASP A 23 -14.73 -9.84 12.33
CA ASP A 23 -14.69 -8.43 11.95
C ASP A 23 -14.44 -7.47 13.12
N ASN A 24 -14.84 -7.84 14.34
CA ASN A 24 -14.57 -7.07 15.55
C ASN A 24 -13.09 -7.01 15.96
N TRP A 25 -12.20 -7.64 15.22
CA TRP A 25 -10.76 -7.49 15.38
C TRP A 25 -10.24 -6.16 14.79
N LEU A 26 -11.01 -5.48 13.93
CA LEU A 26 -10.69 -4.13 13.53
C LEU A 26 -11.02 -3.16 14.66
N ASN A 27 -9.98 -2.58 15.25
CA ASN A 27 -10.13 -1.52 16.24
C ASN A 27 -10.82 -0.30 15.63
N ASP A 28 -11.44 0.51 16.47
CA ASP A 28 -12.01 1.79 16.04
C ASP A 28 -10.92 2.66 15.39
N PRO A 29 -11.09 3.12 14.14
CA PRO A 29 -10.13 3.98 13.48
C PRO A 29 -9.91 5.31 14.23
N PHE A 30 -10.89 5.79 14.98
CA PHE A 30 -10.79 7.02 15.76
C PHE A 30 -9.92 6.90 17.02
N ASN A 31 -9.37 5.71 17.31
CA ASN A 31 -8.30 5.58 18.28
C ASN A 31 -6.98 6.24 17.83
N PHE A 32 -6.79 6.44 16.51
CA PHE A 32 -5.66 7.21 16.01
C PHE A 32 -5.85 8.71 16.27
N TYR A 33 -4.82 9.33 16.82
CA TYR A 33 -4.79 10.78 17.02
C TYR A 33 -5.02 11.52 15.70
N ASN A 34 -5.89 12.52 15.72
CA ASN A 34 -6.27 13.34 14.55
C ASN A 34 -6.93 12.57 13.38
N MET A 35 -7.42 11.35 13.59
CA MET A 35 -8.21 10.64 12.57
C MET A 35 -9.49 11.42 12.23
N ASP A 36 -10.12 12.03 13.20
CA ASP A 36 -11.29 12.90 13.03
C ASP A 36 -10.99 14.06 12.07
N ILE A 37 -9.84 14.73 12.24
CA ILE A 37 -9.40 15.83 11.36
C ILE A 37 -9.19 15.33 9.93
N ALA A 38 -8.48 14.19 9.75
CA ALA A 38 -8.27 13.60 8.44
C ALA A 38 -9.58 13.27 7.73
N VAL A 39 -10.49 12.62 8.46
CA VAL A 39 -11.80 12.21 7.96
C VAL A 39 -12.65 13.43 7.57
N ASP A 40 -12.69 14.45 8.43
CA ASP A 40 -13.46 15.67 8.17
C ASP A 40 -12.89 16.47 6.99
N GLN A 41 -11.56 16.50 6.79
CA GLN A 41 -10.95 17.10 5.61
C GLN A 41 -11.32 16.37 4.30
N ILE A 42 -11.40 15.04 4.34
CA ILE A 42 -11.84 14.27 3.16
C ILE A 42 -13.32 14.50 2.88
N ILE A 43 -14.18 14.43 3.90
CA ILE A 43 -15.64 14.55 3.73
C ILE A 43 -16.02 15.96 3.29
N SER A 44 -15.38 16.98 3.83
CA SER A 44 -15.64 18.38 3.46
C SER A 44 -15.05 18.79 2.12
N ASN A 45 -14.15 17.98 1.54
CA ASN A 45 -13.59 18.25 0.20
C ASN A 45 -14.69 18.09 -0.84
N PRO A 46 -15.01 19.13 -1.65
CA PRO A 46 -16.00 19.00 -2.72
C PRO A 46 -15.67 17.83 -3.65
N LYS A 47 -16.67 17.06 -4.06
CA LYS A 47 -16.45 15.86 -4.89
C LYS A 47 -15.73 16.17 -6.21
N GLU A 48 -15.97 17.35 -6.78
CA GLU A 48 -15.34 17.83 -8.01
C GLU A 48 -13.92 18.39 -7.77
N SER A 49 -13.58 18.74 -6.53
CA SER A 49 -12.23 19.19 -6.19
C SER A 49 -11.28 18.00 -6.13
N PRO A 50 -10.18 17.99 -6.92
CA PRO A 50 -9.28 16.86 -6.93
C PRO A 50 -8.65 16.58 -5.57
N ILE A 51 -8.67 15.31 -5.15
CA ILE A 51 -7.80 14.79 -4.10
C ILE A 51 -6.60 14.14 -4.78
N PHE A 52 -5.40 14.50 -4.35
CA PHE A 52 -4.16 13.95 -4.89
C PHE A 52 -3.54 12.93 -3.92
N ILE A 53 -3.30 11.72 -4.35
CA ILE A 53 -2.66 10.66 -3.56
C ILE A 53 -1.20 10.52 -4.02
N HIS A 54 -0.27 10.52 -3.07
CA HIS A 54 1.14 10.24 -3.35
C HIS A 54 1.58 9.01 -2.54
N GLY A 55 1.92 7.92 -3.21
CA GLY A 55 2.32 6.66 -2.57
C GLY A 55 3.80 6.35 -2.75
N ASP A 56 4.36 5.48 -1.88
CA ASP A 56 5.72 4.97 -2.08
C ASP A 56 5.80 3.99 -3.26
N CYS A 57 7.03 3.78 -3.73
CA CYS A 57 7.35 3.05 -4.95
C CYS A 57 7.60 1.55 -4.75
N ASP A 58 7.05 0.96 -3.71
CA ASP A 58 7.09 -0.49 -3.50
C ASP A 58 5.67 -1.10 -3.45
N ALA A 59 5.57 -2.39 -3.14
CA ALA A 59 4.27 -3.07 -3.16
C ALA A 59 3.35 -2.65 -2.01
N ASP A 60 3.89 -2.17 -0.87
CA ASP A 60 3.05 -1.63 0.21
C ASP A 60 2.51 -0.26 -0.17
N GLY A 61 3.36 0.66 -0.64
CA GLY A 61 2.93 1.99 -1.11
C GLY A 61 1.96 1.92 -2.29
N VAL A 62 2.20 1.03 -3.26
CA VAL A 62 1.25 0.77 -4.36
C VAL A 62 -0.09 0.24 -3.84
N SER A 63 -0.07 -0.67 -2.85
CA SER A 63 -1.29 -1.21 -2.26
C SER A 63 -2.03 -0.14 -1.47
N ALA A 64 -1.33 0.66 -0.67
CA ALA A 64 -1.88 1.78 0.08
C ALA A 64 -2.55 2.82 -0.83
N CYS A 65 -1.87 3.22 -1.90
CA CYS A 65 -2.41 4.11 -2.92
C CYS A 65 -3.66 3.50 -3.60
N SER A 66 -3.60 2.20 -3.94
CA SER A 66 -4.73 1.50 -4.58
C SER A 66 -5.94 1.39 -3.67
N VAL A 67 -5.75 1.18 -2.36
CA VAL A 67 -6.81 1.16 -1.34
C VAL A 67 -7.52 2.51 -1.28
N LEU A 68 -6.75 3.60 -1.08
CA LEU A 68 -7.30 4.96 -1.01
C LEU A 68 -7.99 5.36 -2.31
N TYR A 69 -7.33 5.14 -3.45
CA TYR A 69 -7.89 5.47 -4.76
C TYR A 69 -9.21 4.76 -5.02
N THR A 70 -9.26 3.44 -4.78
CA THR A 70 -10.47 2.64 -5.00
C THR A 70 -11.61 3.12 -4.12
N TYR A 71 -11.33 3.34 -2.82
CA TYR A 71 -12.33 3.79 -1.86
C TYR A 71 -12.87 5.17 -2.20
N LEU A 72 -12.00 6.15 -2.40
CA LEU A 72 -12.41 7.53 -2.67
C LEU A 72 -13.16 7.65 -3.99
N LYS A 73 -12.67 6.98 -5.05
CA LYS A 73 -13.34 6.96 -6.35
C LYS A 73 -14.71 6.32 -6.29
N LYS A 74 -14.87 5.19 -5.57
CA LYS A 74 -16.16 4.54 -5.36
C LYS A 74 -17.17 5.46 -4.66
N ASN A 75 -16.67 6.33 -3.77
CA ASN A 75 -17.49 7.32 -3.05
C ASN A 75 -17.65 8.65 -3.78
N GLY A 76 -17.35 8.70 -5.09
CA GLY A 76 -17.64 9.84 -5.97
C GLY A 76 -16.63 10.98 -5.93
N TYR A 77 -15.47 10.83 -5.28
CA TYR A 77 -14.43 11.84 -5.30
C TYR A 77 -13.64 11.82 -6.62
N LYS A 78 -13.25 12.99 -7.08
CA LYS A 78 -12.28 13.15 -8.16
C LYS A 78 -10.88 12.92 -7.61
N VAL A 79 -10.23 11.82 -8.02
CA VAL A 79 -8.96 11.38 -7.43
C VAL A 79 -7.88 11.25 -8.50
N PHE A 80 -6.71 11.80 -8.22
CA PHE A 80 -5.47 11.60 -8.97
C PHE A 80 -4.43 10.97 -8.05
N TYR A 81 -3.46 10.29 -8.62
CA TYR A 81 -2.39 9.70 -7.84
C TYR A 81 -1.06 9.72 -8.59
N HIS A 82 0.01 9.59 -7.84
CA HIS A 82 1.37 9.42 -8.34
C HIS A 82 2.14 8.44 -7.46
N ILE A 83 2.82 7.51 -8.11
CA ILE A 83 3.84 6.65 -7.52
C ILE A 83 5.17 7.05 -8.13
N PRO A 84 6.16 7.52 -7.36
CA PRO A 84 7.42 7.99 -7.91
C PRO A 84 8.21 6.83 -8.54
N ASN A 85 8.95 7.15 -9.60
CA ASN A 85 9.95 6.22 -10.12
C ASN A 85 11.21 6.31 -9.26
N ARG A 86 11.50 5.23 -8.53
CA ARG A 86 12.63 5.18 -7.59
C ARG A 86 13.97 5.61 -8.19
N SER A 87 14.23 5.27 -9.44
CA SER A 87 15.50 5.55 -10.11
C SER A 87 15.65 7.04 -10.48
N ASN A 88 14.55 7.73 -10.77
CA ASN A 88 14.57 9.10 -11.30
C ASN A 88 14.09 10.13 -10.28
N GLU A 89 13.20 9.75 -9.36
CA GLU A 89 12.51 10.66 -8.44
C GLU A 89 12.85 10.37 -6.97
N GLY A 90 13.46 9.21 -6.66
CA GLY A 90 13.73 8.80 -5.29
C GLY A 90 12.51 8.17 -4.60
N HIS A 91 12.46 8.25 -3.26
CA HIS A 91 11.41 7.68 -2.42
C HIS A 91 10.46 8.73 -1.84
N SER A 92 10.86 10.01 -1.86
CA SER A 92 10.12 11.09 -1.21
C SER A 92 9.16 11.77 -2.19
N ILE A 93 8.28 12.60 -1.62
CA ILE A 93 7.48 13.53 -2.40
C ILE A 93 8.44 14.49 -3.11
N SER A 94 8.25 14.75 -4.40
CA SER A 94 9.03 15.77 -5.10
C SER A 94 8.27 17.09 -5.19
N LEU A 95 9.01 18.23 -5.23
CA LEU A 95 8.40 19.53 -5.45
C LEU A 95 7.62 19.57 -6.77
N LYS A 96 8.11 18.87 -7.80
CA LYS A 96 7.42 18.75 -9.10
C LYS A 96 6.06 18.05 -8.96
N THR A 97 5.96 17.07 -8.09
CA THR A 97 4.70 16.36 -7.82
C THR A 97 3.70 17.30 -7.14
N ILE A 98 4.17 18.13 -6.22
CA ILE A 98 3.33 19.16 -5.56
C ILE A 98 2.88 20.23 -6.56
N ASP A 99 3.77 20.68 -7.44
CA ASP A 99 3.41 21.61 -8.52
C ASP A 99 2.37 21.00 -9.48
N TYR A 100 2.49 19.72 -9.79
CA TYR A 100 1.47 19.01 -10.57
C TYR A 100 0.14 18.93 -9.83
N ALA A 101 0.13 18.58 -8.54
CA ALA A 101 -1.08 18.59 -7.72
C ALA A 101 -1.75 19.97 -7.69
N ALA A 102 -0.94 21.05 -7.56
CA ALA A 102 -1.44 22.42 -7.64
C ALA A 102 -2.04 22.75 -9.01
N SER A 103 -1.38 22.32 -10.10
CA SER A 103 -1.80 22.60 -11.48
C SER A 103 -3.14 21.98 -11.86
N ILE A 104 -3.47 20.83 -11.27
CA ILE A 104 -4.79 20.19 -11.45
C ILE A 104 -5.86 20.73 -10.50
N GLY A 105 -5.53 21.72 -9.68
CA GLY A 105 -6.44 22.37 -8.74
C GLY A 105 -6.67 21.60 -7.43
N SER A 106 -5.80 20.63 -7.08
CA SER A 106 -5.92 19.93 -5.82
C SER A 106 -5.71 20.86 -4.63
N LYS A 107 -6.54 20.71 -3.60
CA LYS A 107 -6.44 21.40 -2.30
C LYS A 107 -6.17 20.42 -1.15
N LEU A 108 -6.22 19.13 -1.44
CA LEU A 108 -5.96 18.07 -0.49
C LEU A 108 -5.03 17.03 -1.10
N MET A 109 -3.91 16.79 -0.45
CA MET A 109 -2.98 15.71 -0.76
C MET A 109 -3.00 14.68 0.37
N ILE A 110 -3.01 13.41 0.03
CA ILE A 110 -2.89 12.30 0.96
C ILE A 110 -1.63 11.52 0.58
N THR A 111 -0.68 11.42 1.50
CA THR A 111 0.47 10.54 1.31
C THR A 111 0.16 9.17 1.86
N CYS A 112 0.71 8.13 1.27
CA CYS A 112 0.51 6.77 1.76
C CYS A 112 1.82 5.96 1.71
N ASP A 113 2.15 5.37 2.85
CA ASP A 113 3.36 4.61 3.09
C ASP A 113 4.65 5.46 3.03
N LEU A 114 4.51 6.77 3.19
CA LEU A 114 5.59 7.74 3.25
C LEU A 114 5.08 9.07 3.82
N GLY A 115 6.02 9.97 4.10
CA GLY A 115 5.70 11.35 4.47
C GLY A 115 6.29 11.78 5.81
N MET A 116 6.64 10.85 6.70
CA MET A 116 7.17 11.19 8.04
C MET A 116 8.50 11.94 8.02
N SER A 117 9.24 11.89 6.93
CA SER A 117 10.50 12.65 6.73
C SER A 117 10.37 13.81 5.74
N SER A 118 9.18 14.10 5.22
CA SER A 118 8.93 15.07 4.15
C SER A 118 8.62 16.48 4.69
N PHE A 119 9.53 17.06 5.47
CA PHE A 119 9.33 18.36 6.13
C PHE A 119 9.24 19.52 5.13
N ASP A 120 10.20 19.62 4.22
CA ASP A 120 10.29 20.72 3.25
C ASP A 120 9.17 20.59 2.20
N GLU A 121 8.84 19.37 1.80
CA GLU A 121 7.80 19.10 0.83
C GLU A 121 6.41 19.44 1.39
N VAL A 122 6.12 19.08 2.64
CA VAL A 122 4.86 19.44 3.31
C VAL A 122 4.77 20.95 3.51
N LYS A 123 5.86 21.62 3.90
CA LYS A 123 5.92 23.08 3.97
C LYS A 123 5.62 23.70 2.61
N TYR A 124 6.25 23.21 1.54
CA TYR A 124 5.99 23.70 0.18
C TYR A 124 4.54 23.45 -0.27
N ALA A 125 3.94 22.32 0.09
CA ALA A 125 2.54 22.07 -0.18
C ALA A 125 1.64 23.09 0.54
N ASN A 126 1.95 23.44 1.80
CA ASN A 126 1.25 24.47 2.56
C ASN A 126 1.36 25.86 1.87
N GLU A 127 2.54 26.24 1.35
CA GLU A 127 2.74 27.47 0.56
C GLU A 127 1.88 27.48 -0.70
N LYS A 128 1.67 26.33 -1.34
CA LYS A 128 0.75 26.14 -2.48
C LYS A 128 -0.73 26.03 -2.07
N LYS A 129 -1.05 26.17 -0.76
CA LYS A 129 -2.40 26.04 -0.22
C LYS A 129 -3.00 24.63 -0.46
N ILE A 130 -2.16 23.60 -0.43
CA ILE A 130 -2.53 22.20 -0.47
C ILE A 130 -2.36 21.65 0.95
N LYS A 131 -3.46 21.26 1.59
CA LYS A 131 -3.45 20.58 2.88
C LYS A 131 -2.94 19.15 2.69
N THR A 132 -2.07 18.69 3.59
CA THR A 132 -1.51 17.34 3.50
C THR A 132 -2.00 16.48 4.66
N ILE A 133 -2.55 15.30 4.35
CA ILE A 133 -2.79 14.21 5.30
C ILE A 133 -1.69 13.18 5.07
N ILE A 134 -0.93 12.84 6.11
CA ILE A 134 0.08 11.78 6.05
C ILE A 134 -0.53 10.48 6.58
N THR A 135 -0.50 9.41 5.77
CA THR A 135 -0.74 8.04 6.24
C THR A 135 0.55 7.25 6.07
N ASP A 136 1.19 6.91 7.18
CA ASP A 136 2.51 6.28 7.18
C ASP A 136 2.65 5.35 8.38
N HIS A 137 3.58 4.41 8.33
CA HIS A 137 3.87 3.48 9.42
C HIS A 137 5.35 3.47 9.84
N HIS A 138 6.17 4.24 9.15
CA HIS A 138 7.57 4.40 9.51
C HIS A 138 7.71 5.16 10.83
N LYS A 139 8.70 4.76 11.64
CA LYS A 139 8.97 5.43 12.91
C LYS A 139 9.42 6.86 12.65
N PRO A 140 8.78 7.85 13.31
CA PRO A 140 9.17 9.23 13.19
C PRO A 140 10.58 9.46 13.75
N LEU A 141 11.25 10.49 13.26
CA LEU A 141 12.43 11.08 13.89
C LEU A 141 12.00 11.85 15.16
N SER A 142 12.78 12.82 15.61
CA SER A 142 12.44 13.64 16.79
C SER A 142 11.21 14.53 16.56
N GLU A 143 10.98 14.95 15.33
CA GLU A 143 9.90 15.85 14.94
C GLU A 143 9.04 15.21 13.84
N VAL A 144 7.88 15.81 13.56
CA VAL A 144 6.97 15.40 12.51
C VAL A 144 6.66 16.58 11.57
N PRO A 145 6.38 16.36 10.27
CA PRO A 145 6.02 17.43 9.33
C PRO A 145 4.76 18.20 9.76
N ASP A 146 4.66 19.47 9.34
CA ASP A 146 3.51 20.36 9.58
C ASP A 146 2.33 20.03 8.64
N ALA A 147 1.86 18.78 8.72
CA ALA A 147 0.67 18.29 8.01
C ALA A 147 -0.61 18.56 8.80
N ILE A 148 -1.76 18.72 8.09
CA ILE A 148 -3.05 18.96 8.77
C ILE A 148 -3.47 17.79 9.65
N SER A 149 -3.06 16.57 9.29
CA SER A 149 -3.23 15.35 10.07
C SER A 149 -2.17 14.33 9.73
N ILE A 150 -1.74 13.56 10.74
CA ILE A 150 -0.78 12.47 10.61
C ILE A 150 -1.39 11.21 11.22
N ILE A 151 -1.70 10.24 10.38
CA ILE A 151 -2.18 8.92 10.78
C ILE A 151 -0.99 7.96 10.74
N ASN A 152 -0.31 7.87 11.87
CA ASN A 152 0.88 7.01 12.03
C ASN A 152 0.87 6.39 13.44
N PRO A 153 1.00 5.06 13.58
CA PRO A 153 0.92 4.38 14.88
C PRO A 153 2.07 4.72 15.83
N TRP A 154 3.17 5.26 15.33
CA TRP A 154 4.40 5.48 16.09
C TRP A 154 4.61 6.91 16.57
N ILE A 155 3.74 7.87 16.21
CA ILE A 155 3.82 9.20 16.81
C ILE A 155 3.50 9.13 18.31
N LYS A 156 4.03 10.08 19.05
CA LYS A 156 3.92 10.11 20.53
C LYS A 156 2.46 10.09 20.99
N GLN A 157 1.58 10.81 20.31
CA GLN A 157 0.17 10.88 20.65
C GLN A 157 -0.56 9.53 20.51
N ASN A 158 0.01 8.59 19.78
CA ASN A 158 -0.51 7.24 19.54
C ASN A 158 0.18 6.16 20.40
N GLU A 159 0.85 6.55 21.50
CA GLU A 159 1.55 5.60 22.37
C GLU A 159 0.65 4.51 22.95
N ASN A 160 -0.63 4.84 23.20
CA ASN A 160 -1.65 3.96 23.81
C ASN A 160 -2.52 3.22 22.79
N LEU A 161 -2.18 3.23 21.50
CA LEU A 161 -2.90 2.41 20.52
C LEU A 161 -2.84 0.93 20.89
N PRO A 162 -3.97 0.21 20.79
CA PRO A 162 -4.03 -1.22 21.13
C PRO A 162 -3.20 -2.10 20.20
N PHE A 163 -2.88 -1.60 19.01
CA PHE A 163 -2.05 -2.26 18.01
C PHE A 163 -1.27 -1.21 17.21
N LYS A 164 0.00 -1.48 16.86
CA LYS A 164 0.89 -0.53 16.15
C LYS A 164 1.61 -1.10 14.94
N GLU A 165 1.68 -2.42 14.81
CA GLU A 165 2.46 -3.11 13.78
C GLU A 165 1.74 -3.08 12.40
N TYR A 166 1.26 -1.91 12.00
CA TYR A 166 0.62 -1.73 10.70
C TYR A 166 1.66 -1.63 9.58
N SER A 167 1.27 -2.00 8.36
CA SER A 167 1.93 -1.59 7.12
C SER A 167 1.28 -0.30 6.58
N GLY A 168 1.89 0.36 5.60
CA GLY A 168 1.33 1.56 4.97
C GLY A 168 -0.06 1.32 4.38
N SER A 169 -0.28 0.16 3.74
CA SER A 169 -1.59 -0.21 3.19
C SER A 169 -2.65 -0.47 4.27
N ALA A 170 -2.26 -0.98 5.44
CA ALA A 170 -3.15 -1.14 6.56
C ALA A 170 -3.53 0.21 7.19
N VAL A 171 -2.59 1.16 7.29
CA VAL A 171 -2.89 2.54 7.73
C VAL A 171 -3.82 3.25 6.74
N ALA A 172 -3.59 3.09 5.43
CA ALA A 172 -4.48 3.62 4.40
C ALA A 172 -5.91 3.03 4.52
N LEU A 173 -6.01 1.72 4.79
CA LEU A 173 -7.31 1.07 5.05
C LEU A 173 -7.98 1.62 6.31
N LYS A 174 -7.21 1.96 7.37
CA LYS A 174 -7.73 2.61 8.58
C LYS A 174 -8.35 3.97 8.28
N LEU A 175 -7.71 4.79 7.44
CA LEU A 175 -8.29 6.07 7.02
C LEU A 175 -9.59 5.86 6.25
N CYS A 176 -9.64 4.89 5.31
CA CYS A 176 -10.88 4.52 4.63
C CYS A 176 -11.96 4.06 5.62
N HIS A 177 -11.60 3.27 6.64
CA HIS A 177 -12.51 2.80 7.68
C HIS A 177 -13.07 3.98 8.50
N GLY A 178 -12.24 4.98 8.83
CA GLY A 178 -12.69 6.19 9.50
C GLY A 178 -13.72 6.98 8.69
N VAL A 179 -13.45 7.18 7.40
CA VAL A 179 -14.41 7.83 6.48
C VAL A 179 -15.70 7.00 6.37
N ASN A 180 -15.58 5.68 6.24
CA ASN A 180 -16.73 4.77 6.13
C ASN A 180 -17.64 4.85 7.36
N ASN A 181 -17.07 4.84 8.57
CA ASN A 181 -17.79 4.94 9.82
C ASN A 181 -18.48 6.31 9.98
N ARG A 182 -17.78 7.40 9.66
CA ARG A 182 -18.34 8.77 9.75
C ARG A 182 -19.51 8.96 8.81
N LEU A 183 -19.49 8.32 7.63
CA LEU A 183 -20.58 8.35 6.65
C LEU A 183 -21.63 7.27 6.89
N SER A 184 -21.51 6.45 7.92
CA SER A 184 -22.41 5.32 8.24
C SER A 184 -22.64 4.38 7.05
N LEU A 185 -21.58 4.13 6.27
CA LEU A 185 -21.64 3.23 5.12
C LEU A 185 -21.45 1.77 5.55
N ASP A 186 -21.89 0.84 4.68
CA ASP A 186 -21.75 -0.59 4.92
C ASP A 186 -20.26 -0.98 5.08
N PHE A 187 -19.97 -1.82 6.07
CA PHE A 187 -18.64 -2.35 6.33
C PHE A 187 -18.08 -3.17 5.16
N GLU A 188 -18.93 -3.70 4.30
CA GLU A 188 -18.52 -4.41 3.10
C GLU A 188 -17.65 -3.54 2.17
N ASN A 189 -17.80 -2.21 2.20
CA ASN A 189 -16.91 -1.29 1.48
C ASN A 189 -15.46 -1.40 1.94
N ILE A 190 -15.24 -1.65 3.23
CA ILE A 190 -13.89 -1.83 3.81
C ILE A 190 -13.40 -3.25 3.56
N ARG A 191 -14.30 -4.26 3.73
CA ARG A 191 -13.93 -5.66 3.49
C ARG A 191 -13.41 -5.88 2.08
N GLN A 192 -14.03 -5.29 1.07
CA GLN A 192 -13.61 -5.41 -0.33
C GLN A 192 -12.20 -4.87 -0.60
N LEU A 193 -11.68 -3.97 0.22
CA LEU A 193 -10.33 -3.42 0.11
C LEU A 193 -9.26 -4.32 0.74
N MET A 194 -9.65 -5.26 1.61
CA MET A 194 -8.70 -6.13 2.32
C MET A 194 -7.86 -6.98 1.36
N GLY A 195 -8.40 -7.32 0.19
CA GLY A 195 -7.65 -8.01 -0.87
C GLY A 195 -6.39 -7.26 -1.27
N ILE A 196 -6.53 -5.97 -1.56
CA ILE A 196 -5.41 -5.10 -1.95
C ILE A 196 -4.52 -4.79 -0.74
N ALA A 197 -5.10 -4.46 0.42
CA ALA A 197 -4.34 -4.14 1.62
C ALA A 197 -3.45 -5.31 2.09
N SER A 198 -3.92 -6.55 1.94
CA SER A 198 -3.14 -7.75 2.32
C SER A 198 -1.84 -7.92 1.51
N ILE A 199 -1.77 -7.39 0.28
CA ILE A 199 -0.56 -7.41 -0.53
C ILE A 199 0.54 -6.60 0.17
N GLY A 200 0.22 -5.40 0.62
CA GLY A 200 1.16 -4.55 1.33
C GLY A 200 1.59 -5.16 2.66
N ILE A 201 0.64 -5.62 3.50
CA ILE A 201 0.94 -6.29 4.77
C ILE A 201 1.94 -7.45 4.60
N ILE A 202 1.75 -8.28 3.57
CA ILE A 202 2.65 -9.41 3.29
C ILE A 202 3.98 -8.92 2.70
N SER A 203 3.94 -7.89 1.86
CA SER A 203 5.14 -7.32 1.24
C SER A 203 6.09 -6.72 2.26
N ASP A 204 5.56 -5.96 3.19
CA ASP A 204 6.33 -5.25 4.22
C ASP A 204 6.73 -6.15 5.40
N LYS A 205 6.23 -7.40 5.42
CA LYS A 205 6.57 -8.43 6.41
C LYS A 205 6.24 -8.04 7.85
N VAL A 206 5.29 -7.14 8.06
CA VAL A 206 4.81 -6.80 9.40
C VAL A 206 4.18 -8.01 10.09
N THR A 207 4.12 -7.97 11.40
CA THR A 207 3.61 -9.08 12.22
C THR A 207 2.15 -9.37 11.88
N ILE A 208 1.85 -10.62 11.49
CA ILE A 208 0.48 -11.06 11.11
C ILE A 208 -0.27 -11.54 12.35
N ILE A 209 -0.62 -10.58 13.20
CA ILE A 209 -1.49 -10.74 14.39
C ILE A 209 -2.56 -9.63 14.39
N ASN A 210 -3.50 -9.69 15.30
CA ASN A 210 -4.56 -8.69 15.46
C ASN A 210 -5.18 -8.28 14.11
N GLU A 211 -5.29 -6.98 13.84
CA GLU A 211 -5.88 -6.44 12.61
C GLU A 211 -5.18 -6.92 11.33
N ASN A 212 -3.84 -7.00 11.33
CA ASN A 212 -3.10 -7.53 10.19
C ASN A 212 -3.49 -8.96 9.89
N ARG A 213 -3.79 -9.78 10.92
CA ARG A 213 -4.27 -11.15 10.73
C ARG A 213 -5.64 -11.18 10.08
N LEU A 214 -6.57 -10.35 10.54
CA LEU A 214 -7.90 -10.24 9.94
C LEU A 214 -7.82 -9.83 8.46
N ILE A 215 -7.10 -8.72 8.19
CA ILE A 215 -6.97 -8.19 6.83
C ILE A 215 -6.31 -9.22 5.90
N SER A 216 -5.24 -9.87 6.39
CA SER A 216 -4.54 -10.89 5.59
C SER A 216 -5.38 -12.15 5.38
N TYR A 217 -6.21 -12.55 6.35
CA TYR A 217 -7.08 -13.72 6.24
C TYR A 217 -8.14 -13.53 5.14
N TYR A 218 -8.90 -12.46 5.22
CA TYR A 218 -9.91 -12.15 4.20
C TYR A 218 -9.27 -11.77 2.87
N GLY A 219 -8.20 -10.98 2.91
CA GLY A 219 -7.49 -10.55 1.70
C GLY A 219 -6.89 -11.71 0.92
N TYR A 220 -6.24 -12.66 1.60
CA TYR A 220 -5.71 -13.86 0.96
C TYR A 220 -6.82 -14.71 0.32
N LYS A 221 -7.95 -14.88 1.01
CA LYS A 221 -9.11 -15.59 0.49
C LYS A 221 -9.63 -14.91 -0.78
N MET A 222 -9.85 -13.58 -0.75
CA MET A 222 -10.32 -12.81 -1.90
C MET A 222 -9.37 -12.92 -3.10
N ILE A 223 -8.07 -12.85 -2.87
CA ILE A 223 -7.06 -12.98 -3.93
C ILE A 223 -7.08 -14.38 -4.53
N THR A 224 -7.08 -15.42 -3.69
CA THR A 224 -7.04 -16.83 -4.16
C THR A 224 -8.33 -17.25 -4.86
N GLU A 225 -9.45 -16.64 -4.52
CA GLU A 225 -10.75 -16.81 -5.20
C GLU A 225 -10.84 -15.98 -6.49
N GLY A 226 -9.82 -15.18 -6.79
CA GLY A 226 -9.76 -14.43 -8.04
C GLY A 226 -10.60 -13.16 -8.09
N GLN A 227 -11.00 -12.62 -6.93
CA GLN A 227 -11.84 -11.42 -6.85
C GLN A 227 -11.14 -10.16 -7.42
N ASN A 228 -9.81 -10.08 -7.37
CA ASN A 228 -9.08 -9.06 -8.11
C ASN A 228 -8.69 -9.55 -9.50
N LEU A 229 -9.34 -9.01 -10.51
CA LEU A 229 -9.20 -9.44 -11.90
C LEU A 229 -7.77 -9.19 -12.45
N GLY A 230 -7.13 -8.08 -12.05
CA GLY A 230 -5.75 -7.76 -12.44
C GLY A 230 -4.75 -8.79 -11.93
N ILE A 231 -4.85 -9.15 -10.66
CA ILE A 231 -4.02 -10.19 -10.04
C ILE A 231 -4.26 -11.56 -10.69
N SER A 232 -5.52 -11.91 -10.94
CA SER A 232 -5.90 -13.19 -11.57
C SER A 232 -5.31 -13.34 -12.96
N ILE A 233 -5.36 -12.29 -13.77
CA ILE A 233 -4.80 -12.28 -15.12
C ILE A 233 -3.26 -12.37 -15.05
N LEU A 234 -2.61 -11.61 -14.17
CA LEU A 234 -1.16 -11.70 -13.98
C LEU A 234 -0.73 -13.11 -13.60
N SER A 235 -1.39 -13.69 -12.59
CA SER A 235 -1.06 -15.02 -12.09
C SER A 235 -1.18 -16.08 -13.19
N LYS A 236 -2.31 -16.10 -13.90
CA LYS A 236 -2.55 -17.07 -14.99
C LYS A 236 -1.53 -16.97 -16.12
N ARG A 237 -1.06 -15.77 -16.44
CA ARG A 237 -0.15 -15.55 -17.57
C ARG A 237 1.34 -15.70 -17.24
N LEU A 238 1.72 -15.33 -16.03
CA LEU A 238 3.12 -15.44 -15.59
C LEU A 238 3.43 -16.80 -14.98
N PHE A 239 2.43 -17.39 -14.30
CA PHE A 239 2.59 -18.60 -13.51
C PHE A 239 1.51 -19.64 -13.83
N PRO A 240 1.33 -20.05 -15.11
CA PRO A 240 0.23 -20.92 -15.54
C PRO A 240 0.30 -22.32 -14.91
N TYR A 241 1.45 -22.71 -14.36
CA TYR A 241 1.65 -23.97 -13.67
C TYR A 241 1.13 -23.99 -12.22
N LEU A 242 0.72 -22.84 -11.67
CA LEU A 242 0.18 -22.75 -10.33
C LEU A 242 -1.33 -23.02 -10.34
N SER A 243 -1.77 -23.94 -9.47
CA SER A 243 -3.19 -24.23 -9.24
C SER A 243 -3.91 -23.12 -8.47
N LYS A 244 -3.14 -22.34 -7.67
CA LYS A 244 -3.63 -21.20 -6.89
C LYS A 244 -2.72 -20.00 -7.05
N ILE A 245 -3.27 -18.81 -6.83
CA ILE A 245 -2.51 -17.57 -6.87
C ILE A 245 -1.49 -17.55 -5.72
N ASP A 246 -0.22 -17.34 -6.06
CA ASP A 246 0.85 -17.14 -5.09
C ASP A 246 1.08 -15.64 -4.90
N ILE A 247 0.68 -15.13 -3.75
CA ILE A 247 0.75 -13.69 -3.43
C ILE A 247 2.20 -13.17 -3.42
N ASN A 248 3.18 -13.98 -2.99
CA ASN A 248 4.58 -13.57 -2.97
C ASN A 248 5.13 -13.35 -4.40
N LYS A 249 4.67 -14.17 -5.37
CA LYS A 249 5.01 -13.97 -6.77
C LYS A 249 4.38 -12.69 -7.32
N ILE A 250 3.15 -12.37 -6.94
CA ILE A 250 2.49 -11.12 -7.32
C ILE A 250 3.22 -9.91 -6.72
N ILE A 251 3.57 -9.94 -5.44
CA ILE A 251 4.38 -8.91 -4.78
C ILE A 251 5.70 -8.68 -5.52
N ARG A 252 6.39 -9.76 -5.89
CA ARG A 252 7.63 -9.66 -6.69
C ARG A 252 7.41 -8.97 -8.03
N VAL A 253 6.30 -9.25 -8.71
CA VAL A 253 5.95 -8.59 -9.98
C VAL A 253 5.71 -7.12 -9.77
N ILE A 254 4.95 -6.73 -8.74
CA ILE A 254 4.67 -5.34 -8.40
C ILE A 254 5.98 -4.60 -8.11
N ASN A 255 6.80 -5.11 -7.19
CA ASN A 255 8.08 -4.49 -6.80
C ASN A 255 9.08 -4.34 -7.97
N MET A 256 9.05 -5.27 -8.93
CA MET A 256 9.88 -5.14 -10.13
C MET A 256 9.32 -4.12 -11.12
N THR A 257 8.01 -3.95 -11.16
CA THR A 257 7.35 -3.03 -12.10
C THR A 257 7.49 -1.58 -11.65
N THR A 258 7.41 -1.31 -10.35
CA THR A 258 7.52 0.05 -9.79
C THR A 258 8.93 0.65 -9.92
N LYS A 259 9.95 -0.19 -9.99
CA LYS A 259 11.34 0.24 -10.19
C LYS A 259 11.65 0.69 -11.62
N LEU A 260 10.68 0.61 -12.53
CA LEU A 260 10.82 0.90 -13.96
C LEU A 260 9.89 2.03 -14.39
N GLU A 261 10.13 2.56 -15.55
CA GLU A 261 9.58 3.76 -16.22
C GLU A 261 8.14 4.22 -15.89
N ASP A 262 7.19 3.33 -15.57
CA ASP A 262 5.80 3.68 -15.17
C ASP A 262 5.40 2.95 -13.89
N SER A 263 5.73 3.55 -12.76
CA SER A 263 5.39 3.04 -11.43
C SER A 263 3.88 3.06 -11.15
N ASN A 264 3.12 3.93 -11.83
CA ASN A 264 1.67 4.00 -11.72
C ASN A 264 0.94 2.81 -12.36
N LEU A 265 1.64 2.01 -13.17
CA LEU A 265 1.06 0.88 -13.90
C LEU A 265 0.49 -0.19 -12.96
N SER A 266 1.14 -0.43 -11.81
CA SER A 266 0.68 -1.40 -10.82
C SER A 266 -0.61 -0.94 -10.15
N VAL A 267 -0.76 0.35 -9.84
CA VAL A 267 -2.03 0.89 -9.32
C VAL A 267 -3.13 0.75 -10.38
N LYS A 268 -2.87 1.11 -11.64
CA LYS A 268 -3.84 0.93 -12.75
C LYS A 268 -4.31 -0.51 -12.86
N LEU A 269 -3.39 -1.46 -12.73
CA LEU A 269 -3.73 -2.89 -12.81
C LEU A 269 -4.60 -3.36 -11.64
N LEU A 270 -4.26 -2.93 -10.41
CA LEU A 270 -4.99 -3.35 -9.20
C LEU A 270 -6.38 -2.72 -9.08
N THR A 271 -6.59 -1.54 -9.68
CA THR A 271 -7.80 -0.73 -9.47
C THR A 271 -8.75 -0.69 -10.68
N SER A 272 -8.32 -1.18 -11.85
CA SER A 272 -9.19 -1.21 -13.03
C SER A 272 -10.26 -2.27 -12.93
N SER A 273 -11.46 -1.92 -13.40
CA SER A 273 -12.60 -2.83 -13.51
C SER A 273 -12.91 -3.28 -14.96
N THR A 274 -12.33 -2.59 -15.95
CA THR A 274 -12.60 -2.84 -17.36
C THR A 274 -11.67 -3.93 -17.91
N PRO A 275 -12.17 -5.09 -18.37
CA PRO A 275 -11.34 -6.20 -18.84
C PRO A 275 -10.32 -5.81 -19.93
N VAL A 276 -10.70 -4.91 -20.84
CA VAL A 276 -9.82 -4.41 -21.92
C VAL A 276 -8.63 -3.67 -21.34
N GLN A 277 -8.85 -2.73 -20.41
CA GLN A 277 -7.77 -1.97 -19.77
C GLN A 277 -6.88 -2.88 -18.93
N ILE A 278 -7.46 -3.79 -18.14
CA ILE A 278 -6.72 -4.74 -17.33
C ILE A 278 -5.79 -5.59 -18.19
N ASN A 279 -6.30 -6.10 -19.33
CA ASN A 279 -5.49 -6.88 -20.26
C ASN A 279 -4.32 -6.07 -20.83
N SER A 280 -4.55 -4.80 -21.18
CA SER A 280 -3.50 -3.89 -21.67
C SER A 280 -2.42 -3.65 -20.61
N TYR A 281 -2.83 -3.33 -19.37
CA TYR A 281 -1.90 -3.12 -18.25
C TYR A 281 -1.13 -4.38 -17.90
N ALA A 282 -1.82 -5.53 -17.84
CA ALA A 282 -1.19 -6.81 -17.57
C ALA A 282 -0.14 -7.16 -18.64
N ASN A 283 -0.41 -6.95 -19.93
CA ASN A 283 0.56 -7.17 -21.00
C ASN A 283 1.82 -6.32 -20.80
N THR A 284 1.65 -5.06 -20.45
CA THR A 284 2.77 -4.14 -20.20
C THR A 284 3.58 -4.57 -18.98
N VAL A 285 2.92 -4.91 -17.87
CA VAL A 285 3.55 -5.45 -16.65
C VAL A 285 4.34 -6.71 -16.95
N ILE A 286 3.73 -7.67 -17.67
CA ILE A 286 4.37 -8.96 -18.02
C ILE A 286 5.60 -8.73 -18.88
N LYS A 287 5.54 -7.84 -19.88
CA LYS A 287 6.67 -7.51 -20.75
C LYS A 287 7.84 -6.93 -19.93
N LYS A 288 7.54 -5.97 -19.05
CA LYS A 288 8.52 -5.34 -18.16
C LYS A 288 9.13 -6.37 -17.19
N PHE A 289 8.30 -7.17 -16.54
CA PHE A 289 8.75 -8.21 -15.62
C PHE A 289 9.70 -9.20 -16.29
N ARG A 290 9.36 -9.72 -17.47
CA ARG A 290 10.21 -10.66 -18.21
C ARG A 290 11.55 -10.05 -18.62
N LYS A 291 11.53 -8.79 -19.11
CA LYS A 291 12.77 -8.06 -19.45
C LYS A 291 13.71 -7.97 -18.24
N ASN A 292 13.18 -7.60 -17.08
CA ASN A 292 13.99 -7.49 -15.86
C ASN A 292 14.49 -8.83 -15.35
N GLN A 293 13.66 -9.87 -15.44
CA GLN A 293 14.06 -11.21 -15.05
C GLN A 293 15.26 -11.69 -15.89
N THR A 294 15.27 -11.38 -17.19
CA THR A 294 16.41 -11.69 -18.07
C THR A 294 17.66 -10.94 -17.64
N ILE A 295 17.56 -9.63 -17.36
CA ILE A 295 18.70 -8.82 -16.88
C ILE A 295 19.22 -9.36 -15.54
N PHE A 296 18.33 -9.62 -14.60
CA PHE A 296 18.69 -10.15 -13.28
C PHE A 296 19.42 -11.50 -13.38
N ASN A 297 18.91 -12.42 -14.22
CA ASN A 297 19.55 -13.71 -14.45
C ASN A 297 20.93 -13.54 -15.09
N SER A 298 21.11 -12.62 -16.04
CA SER A 298 22.41 -12.36 -16.65
C SER A 298 23.43 -11.83 -15.65
N ILE A 299 23.01 -10.94 -14.73
CA ILE A 299 23.87 -10.42 -13.67
C ILE A 299 24.28 -11.55 -12.72
N ILE A 300 23.34 -12.39 -12.28
CA ILE A 300 23.65 -13.55 -11.41
C ILE A 300 24.68 -14.47 -12.09
N HIS A 301 24.46 -14.84 -13.35
CA HIS A 301 25.39 -15.71 -14.08
C HIS A 301 26.78 -15.08 -14.22
N SER A 302 26.84 -13.78 -14.47
CA SER A 302 28.12 -13.05 -14.56
C SER A 302 28.84 -13.03 -13.20
N SER A 303 28.10 -12.72 -12.10
CA SER A 303 28.68 -12.70 -10.76
C SER A 303 29.18 -14.08 -10.31
N ILE A 304 28.40 -15.13 -10.59
CA ILE A 304 28.82 -16.51 -10.30
C ILE A 304 30.12 -16.83 -11.03
N ARG A 305 30.23 -16.49 -12.33
CA ARG A 305 31.46 -16.71 -13.09
C ARG A 305 32.66 -15.96 -12.50
N GLN A 306 32.48 -14.72 -12.06
CA GLN A 306 33.55 -13.94 -11.42
C GLN A 306 34.02 -14.59 -10.11
N VAL A 307 33.13 -15.04 -9.26
CA VAL A 307 33.45 -15.72 -8.00
C VAL A 307 34.23 -17.02 -8.26
N TYR A 308 33.81 -17.80 -9.25
CA TYR A 308 34.53 -19.03 -9.60
C TYR A 308 35.87 -18.75 -10.25
N SER A 309 36.01 -17.72 -11.08
CA SER A 309 37.30 -17.37 -11.69
C SER A 309 38.30 -16.84 -10.66
N GLN A 310 37.89 -16.13 -9.64
CA GLN A 310 38.77 -15.68 -8.56
C GLN A 310 39.27 -16.84 -7.68
N LYS A 311 38.44 -17.88 -7.42
CA LYS A 311 38.89 -19.08 -6.70
C LYS A 311 39.93 -19.90 -7.42
N TYR A 312 40.05 -19.78 -8.73
CA TYR A 312 41.10 -20.46 -9.53
C TYR A 312 42.41 -19.67 -9.64
N ILE A 313 42.45 -18.41 -9.17
CA ILE A 313 43.66 -17.55 -9.19
C ILE A 313 44.39 -17.62 -7.83
N GLU A 314 43.74 -18.05 -6.76
CA GLU A 314 44.31 -18.17 -5.42
C GLU A 314 44.84 -19.59 -5.06
N ASN A 315 44.82 -20.54 -6.01
CA ASN A 315 45.43 -21.88 -5.94
C ASN A 315 46.47 -22.07 -7.02
#